data_1bcf58c7c4636935696c89a81e5d752f
#
_entry.id   1bcf58c7c4636935696c89a81e5d752f
#
_cell.length_a   1.000
_cell.length_b   1.000
_cell.length_c   1.000
_cell.angle_alpha   90.00
_cell.angle_beta   90.00
_cell.angle_gamma   90.00
#
_symmetry.space_group_name_H-M   'P 1'
#
loop_
_entity.id
_entity.type
_entity.pdbx_description
1 polymer ?
#
loop_
_entity_poly.entity_id
_entity_poly.type
_entity_poly.pdbx_seq_one_letter_code
_entity_poly.pdbx_strand_id
1 'polypeptide(L)'
;MKFGENLNAYTSIDETVYNISNVPVIRDGVVDSCLLILHDWADDLTLDPKEIDSERGVIHEEWRTSTNAMMRMYEKALPTLYPGSKYAYRLPIGIMEVVDNFPYQALRDYYEKWYRPDQQGIVVVGDIDVDKIEAKIKKIFSPIKMPETPAEREYFQVP
;
A
#
# COMPACT_ATOMS: atom_id res chain seq x y z
N MET A 1 -23.81 8.75 -8.14
CA MET A 1 -22.68 9.40 -7.44
C MET A 1 -21.54 8.38 -7.49
N LYS A 2 -20.46 8.74 -8.14
CA LYS A 2 -19.26 7.90 -8.19
C LYS A 2 -18.47 8.19 -6.93
N PHE A 3 -18.27 7.22 -6.04
CA PHE A 3 -17.42 7.41 -4.85
C PHE A 3 -15.94 7.15 -5.12
N GLY A 4 -15.58 6.79 -6.35
CA GLY A 4 -14.19 6.56 -6.76
C GLY A 4 -13.29 7.81 -6.85
N GLU A 5 -13.84 9.01 -6.73
CA GLU A 5 -13.06 10.25 -6.73
C GLU A 5 -12.29 10.51 -5.41
N ASN A 6 -12.60 9.72 -4.37
CA ASN A 6 -12.01 9.84 -3.04
C ASN A 6 -11.18 8.61 -2.64
N LEU A 7 -10.74 7.83 -3.62
CA LEU A 7 -9.79 6.75 -3.45
C LEU A 7 -8.38 7.32 -3.50
N ASN A 8 -7.53 6.93 -2.57
CA ASN A 8 -6.12 7.31 -2.56
C ASN A 8 -5.28 6.23 -1.88
N ALA A 9 -3.99 6.25 -2.17
CA ALA A 9 -3.00 5.46 -1.46
C ALA A 9 -1.71 6.28 -1.31
N TYR A 10 -0.96 6.02 -0.26
CA TYR A 10 0.40 6.53 -0.11
C TYR A 10 1.31 5.47 0.47
N THR A 11 2.58 5.55 0.15
CA THR A 11 3.63 4.71 0.71
C THR A 11 4.64 5.58 1.44
N SER A 12 4.92 5.24 2.69
CA SER A 12 6.03 5.75 3.46
C SER A 12 7.16 4.71 3.54
N ILE A 13 8.15 4.95 4.40
CA ILE A 13 9.27 4.00 4.57
C ILE A 13 8.81 2.67 5.18
N ASP A 14 7.81 2.70 6.07
CA ASP A 14 7.41 1.55 6.88
C ASP A 14 5.98 1.06 6.61
N GLU A 15 5.19 1.80 5.85
CA GLU A 15 3.79 1.47 5.63
C GLU A 15 3.30 1.86 4.24
N THR A 16 2.29 1.18 3.76
CA THR A 16 1.42 1.61 2.66
C THR A 16 0.01 1.72 3.19
N VAL A 17 -0.64 2.85 2.95
CA VAL A 17 -2.01 3.12 3.40
C VAL A 17 -2.91 3.31 2.18
N TYR A 18 -3.99 2.55 2.14
CA TYR A 18 -5.06 2.69 1.18
C TYR A 18 -6.26 3.32 1.87
N ASN A 19 -6.83 4.36 1.32
CA ASN A 19 -7.96 5.03 1.94
C ASN A 19 -9.09 5.34 0.97
N ILE A 20 -10.29 5.25 1.49
CA ILE A 20 -11.53 5.67 0.82
C ILE A 20 -12.17 6.71 1.74
N SER A 21 -12.31 7.94 1.27
CA SER A 21 -12.85 9.03 2.07
C SER A 21 -14.17 9.58 1.49
N ASN A 22 -14.87 10.36 2.30
CA ASN A 22 -16.16 10.99 1.94
C ASN A 22 -17.20 9.98 1.43
N VAL A 23 -17.26 8.81 2.07
CA VAL A 23 -18.23 7.76 1.73
C VAL A 23 -19.62 8.16 2.24
N PRO A 24 -20.64 8.27 1.35
CA PRO A 24 -22.00 8.57 1.79
C PRO A 24 -22.63 7.37 2.49
N VAL A 25 -22.81 7.46 3.81
CA VAL A 25 -23.38 6.37 4.65
C VAL A 25 -24.90 6.26 4.60
N ILE A 26 -25.56 7.21 3.92
CA ILE A 26 -27.04 7.25 3.79
C ILE A 26 -27.63 6.22 2.81
N ARG A 27 -26.78 5.49 2.08
CA ARG A 27 -27.21 4.45 1.13
C ARG A 27 -26.76 3.09 1.62
N ASP A 28 -27.69 2.17 1.68
CA ASP A 28 -27.36 0.76 1.91
C ASP A 28 -26.42 0.22 0.83
N GLY A 29 -25.46 -0.58 1.24
CA GLY A 29 -24.52 -1.25 0.35
C GLY A 29 -23.28 -0.42 -0.07
N VAL A 30 -23.23 0.90 0.12
CA VAL A 30 -22.02 1.69 -0.24
C VAL A 30 -20.85 1.34 0.65
N VAL A 31 -21.09 1.22 1.95
CA VAL A 31 -20.06 0.81 2.92
C VAL A 31 -19.61 -0.62 2.63
N ASP A 32 -20.51 -1.52 2.27
CA ASP A 32 -20.18 -2.90 1.89
C ASP A 32 -19.28 -2.94 0.64
N SER A 33 -19.58 -2.08 -0.35
CA SER A 33 -18.73 -1.94 -1.54
C SER A 33 -17.34 -1.40 -1.19
N CYS A 34 -17.23 -0.45 -0.27
CA CYS A 34 -15.94 0.05 0.19
C CYS A 34 -15.13 -1.02 0.92
N LEU A 35 -15.78 -1.79 1.80
CA LEU A 35 -15.13 -2.90 2.48
C LEU A 35 -14.67 -4.00 1.50
N LEU A 36 -15.43 -4.26 0.45
CA LEU A 36 -15.04 -5.19 -0.60
C LEU A 36 -13.81 -4.68 -1.38
N ILE A 37 -13.77 -3.39 -1.75
CA ILE A 37 -12.60 -2.80 -2.41
C ILE A 37 -11.36 -2.90 -1.51
N LEU A 38 -11.50 -2.62 -0.21
CA LEU A 38 -10.39 -2.77 0.73
C LEU A 38 -9.93 -4.23 0.85
N HIS A 39 -10.86 -5.19 0.79
CA HIS A 39 -10.54 -6.62 0.78
C HIS A 39 -9.78 -7.00 -0.49
N ASP A 40 -10.24 -6.57 -1.67
CA ASP A 40 -9.58 -6.88 -2.94
C ASP A 40 -8.15 -6.31 -2.97
N TRP A 41 -7.93 -5.12 -2.39
CA TRP A 41 -6.57 -4.59 -2.24
C TRP A 41 -5.71 -5.40 -1.26
N ALA A 42 -6.34 -5.97 -0.23
CA ALA A 42 -5.63 -6.73 0.80
C ALA A 42 -5.19 -8.13 0.36
N ASP A 43 -5.97 -8.83 -0.49
CA ASP A 43 -5.75 -10.25 -0.79
C ASP A 43 -6.02 -10.67 -2.25
N ASP A 44 -6.71 -9.86 -3.06
CA ASP A 44 -7.22 -10.28 -4.37
C ASP A 44 -6.71 -9.44 -5.56
N LEU A 45 -5.53 -8.79 -5.46
CA LEU A 45 -4.96 -8.05 -6.58
C LEU A 45 -4.55 -8.98 -7.73
N THR A 46 -5.07 -8.71 -8.92
CA THR A 46 -4.77 -9.52 -10.13
C THR A 46 -3.34 -9.37 -10.62
N LEU A 47 -2.71 -8.22 -10.38
CA LEU A 47 -1.35 -7.88 -10.81
C LEU A 47 -1.11 -8.25 -12.29
N ASP A 48 -2.01 -7.78 -13.16
CA ASP A 48 -1.97 -8.04 -14.59
C ASP A 48 -0.71 -7.40 -15.22
N PRO A 49 0.04 -8.13 -16.07
CA PRO A 49 1.26 -7.62 -16.69
C PRO A 49 1.10 -6.31 -17.45
N LYS A 50 -0.03 -6.15 -18.16
CA LYS A 50 -0.29 -4.94 -18.93
C LYS A 50 -0.51 -3.72 -18.04
N GLU A 51 -1.20 -3.91 -16.91
CA GLU A 51 -1.42 -2.84 -15.92
C GLU A 51 -0.11 -2.49 -15.20
N ILE A 52 0.72 -3.49 -14.86
CA ILE A 52 2.06 -3.28 -14.30
C ILE A 52 2.92 -2.44 -15.24
N ASP A 53 2.95 -2.77 -16.54
CA ASP A 53 3.74 -2.00 -17.52
C ASP A 53 3.21 -0.58 -17.71
N SER A 54 1.89 -0.39 -17.68
CA SER A 54 1.28 0.94 -17.71
C SER A 54 1.71 1.78 -16.50
N GLU A 55 1.74 1.16 -15.32
CA GLU A 55 2.07 1.84 -14.07
C GLU A 55 3.56 2.25 -13.98
N ARG A 56 4.47 1.54 -14.65
CA ARG A 56 5.89 1.96 -14.74
C ARG A 56 6.02 3.38 -15.27
N GLY A 57 5.24 3.75 -16.28
CA GLY A 57 5.21 5.11 -16.84
C GLY A 57 4.72 6.14 -15.83
N VAL A 58 3.74 5.80 -15.02
CA VAL A 58 3.22 6.68 -13.95
C VAL A 58 4.30 6.91 -12.89
N ILE A 59 4.99 5.88 -12.42
CA ILE A 59 6.09 5.99 -11.47
C ILE A 59 7.23 6.86 -12.03
N HIS A 60 7.57 6.75 -13.32
CA HIS A 60 8.55 7.63 -13.97
C HIS A 60 8.14 9.10 -13.92
N GLU A 61 6.89 9.41 -14.20
CA GLU A 61 6.38 10.79 -14.14
C GLU A 61 6.36 11.31 -12.70
N GLU A 62 5.99 10.50 -11.75
CA GLU A 62 6.06 10.84 -10.33
C GLU A 62 7.51 11.15 -9.91
N TRP A 63 8.45 10.28 -10.25
CA TRP A 63 9.87 10.51 -9.99
C TRP A 63 10.37 11.80 -10.65
N ARG A 64 10.03 12.03 -11.92
CA ARG A 64 10.44 13.22 -12.66
C ARG A 64 9.93 14.51 -12.02
N THR A 65 8.69 14.51 -11.54
CA THR A 65 8.06 15.69 -10.94
C THR A 65 8.47 15.93 -9.49
N SER A 66 8.78 14.87 -8.74
CA SER A 66 9.19 14.95 -7.33
C SER A 66 10.71 15.20 -7.16
N THR A 67 11.54 14.85 -8.15
CA THR A 67 13.00 15.00 -8.08
C THR A 67 13.43 16.44 -8.34
N ASN A 68 13.46 17.25 -7.30
CA ASN A 68 13.93 18.63 -7.29
C ASN A 68 15.28 18.77 -6.56
N ALA A 69 15.81 19.99 -6.45
CA ALA A 69 17.08 20.24 -5.77
C ALA A 69 17.07 19.81 -4.30
N MET A 70 15.99 20.07 -3.59
CA MET A 70 15.81 19.70 -2.19
C MET A 70 15.84 18.18 -2.02
N MET A 71 15.11 17.45 -2.87
CA MET A 71 15.07 15.99 -2.82
C MET A 71 16.45 15.37 -3.09
N ARG A 72 17.18 15.88 -4.09
CA ARG A 72 18.57 15.42 -4.34
C ARG A 72 19.53 15.67 -3.19
N MET A 73 19.35 16.79 -2.46
CA MET A 73 20.13 17.08 -1.25
C MET A 73 19.75 16.12 -0.12
N TYR A 74 18.46 15.86 0.07
CA TYR A 74 17.95 14.93 1.06
C TYR A 74 18.47 13.52 0.83
N GLU A 75 18.39 12.99 -0.38
CA GLU A 75 18.94 11.69 -0.76
C GLU A 75 20.42 11.55 -0.40
N LYS A 76 21.23 12.58 -0.68
CA LYS A 76 22.65 12.59 -0.31
C LYS A 76 22.91 12.67 1.18
N ALA A 77 22.00 13.25 1.95
CA ALA A 77 22.12 13.35 3.39
C ALA A 77 21.73 12.07 4.13
N LEU A 78 20.84 11.25 3.53
CA LEU A 78 20.29 10.04 4.17
C LEU A 78 21.35 9.08 4.71
N PRO A 79 22.46 8.74 4.00
CA PRO A 79 23.49 7.86 4.53
C PRO A 79 24.21 8.41 5.77
N THR A 80 24.21 9.74 5.92
CA THR A 80 24.76 10.40 7.10
C THR A 80 23.76 10.45 8.25
N LEU A 81 22.48 10.64 7.93
CA LEU A 81 21.41 10.68 8.93
C LEU A 81 21.08 9.30 9.48
N TYR A 82 21.17 8.27 8.64
CA TYR A 82 20.81 6.87 8.98
C TYR A 82 21.95 5.91 8.63
N PRO A 83 23.15 6.07 9.23
CA PRO A 83 24.30 5.26 8.87
C PRO A 83 24.07 3.78 9.18
N GLY A 84 24.33 2.92 8.18
CA GLY A 84 24.14 1.46 8.31
C GLY A 84 22.69 0.98 8.26
N SER A 85 21.72 1.88 8.19
CA SER A 85 20.30 1.52 8.11
C SER A 85 19.81 1.42 6.66
N LYS A 86 18.82 0.55 6.43
CA LYS A 86 18.10 0.48 5.15
C LYS A 86 17.34 1.78 4.83
N TYR A 87 16.98 2.59 5.81
CA TYR A 87 16.38 3.92 5.62
C TYR A 87 17.25 4.88 4.80
N ALA A 88 18.58 4.67 4.82
CA ALA A 88 19.52 5.46 4.04
C ALA A 88 19.39 5.28 2.52
N TYR A 89 18.80 4.17 2.05
CA TYR A 89 18.86 3.77 0.64
C TYR A 89 17.51 3.36 0.04
N ARG A 90 16.43 3.37 0.84
CA ARG A 90 15.12 2.86 0.42
C ARG A 90 14.03 3.92 0.51
N LEU A 91 14.14 4.92 -0.35
CA LEU A 91 13.02 5.85 -0.54
C LEU A 91 11.85 5.16 -1.24
N PRO A 92 10.60 5.48 -0.89
CA PRO A 92 9.41 4.83 -1.45
C PRO A 92 9.30 4.90 -2.96
N ILE A 93 9.79 5.98 -3.59
CA ILE A 93 9.76 6.13 -5.05
C ILE A 93 10.61 5.07 -5.77
N GLY A 94 11.55 4.45 -5.09
CA GLY A 94 12.40 3.40 -5.65
C GLY A 94 13.52 3.88 -6.57
N ILE A 95 14.10 2.93 -7.29
CA ILE A 95 15.18 3.14 -8.24
C ILE A 95 14.65 2.87 -9.65
N MET A 96 14.76 3.82 -10.56
CA MET A 96 14.14 3.73 -11.90
C MET A 96 14.64 2.53 -12.70
N GLU A 97 15.93 2.19 -12.59
CA GLU A 97 16.46 0.98 -13.23
C GLU A 97 15.76 -0.31 -12.75
N VAL A 98 15.39 -0.36 -11.47
CA VAL A 98 14.58 -1.47 -10.90
C VAL A 98 13.16 -1.40 -11.43
N VAL A 99 12.53 -0.21 -11.42
CA VAL A 99 11.17 0.00 -11.95
C VAL A 99 11.05 -0.50 -13.39
N ASP A 100 12.04 -0.22 -14.23
CA ASP A 100 12.04 -0.63 -15.63
C ASP A 100 12.20 -2.14 -15.84
N ASN A 101 12.93 -2.81 -14.96
CA ASN A 101 13.45 -4.14 -15.24
C ASN A 101 12.95 -5.25 -14.30
N PHE A 102 12.23 -4.93 -13.22
CA PHE A 102 11.74 -6.01 -12.35
C PHE A 102 10.76 -6.93 -13.09
N PRO A 103 10.89 -8.26 -12.95
CA PRO A 103 9.93 -9.19 -13.54
C PRO A 103 8.57 -9.12 -12.81
N TYR A 104 7.47 -9.32 -13.50
CA TYR A 104 6.13 -9.29 -12.91
C TYR A 104 5.99 -10.20 -11.69
N GLN A 105 6.70 -11.33 -11.70
CA GLN A 105 6.69 -12.26 -10.59
C GLN A 105 7.27 -11.65 -9.31
N ALA A 106 8.27 -10.79 -9.40
CA ALA A 106 8.83 -10.13 -8.21
C ALA A 106 7.80 -9.25 -7.48
N LEU A 107 6.88 -8.61 -8.22
CA LEU A 107 5.79 -7.85 -7.62
C LEU A 107 4.75 -8.77 -6.95
N ARG A 108 4.43 -9.91 -7.57
CA ARG A 108 3.53 -10.92 -6.99
C ARG A 108 4.12 -11.53 -5.72
N ASP A 109 5.40 -11.93 -5.78
CA ASP A 109 6.13 -12.48 -4.63
C ASP A 109 6.18 -11.47 -3.45
N TYR A 110 6.32 -10.17 -3.78
CA TYR A 110 6.27 -9.12 -2.77
C TYR A 110 4.89 -9.01 -2.14
N TYR A 111 3.84 -9.03 -2.96
CA TYR A 111 2.46 -8.95 -2.51
C TYR A 111 2.11 -10.16 -1.61
N GLU A 112 2.34 -11.38 -2.06
CA GLU A 112 2.12 -12.60 -1.28
C GLU A 112 2.91 -12.63 0.03
N LYS A 113 4.12 -12.08 0.03
CA LYS A 113 4.98 -12.04 1.20
C LYS A 113 4.52 -11.07 2.27
N TRP A 114 4.04 -9.89 1.88
CA TRP A 114 3.83 -8.78 2.81
C TRP A 114 2.38 -8.37 3.03
N TYR A 115 1.48 -8.63 2.06
CA TYR A 115 0.05 -8.36 2.18
C TYR A 115 -0.64 -9.54 2.86
N ARG A 116 -0.51 -9.61 4.17
CA ARG A 116 -1.01 -10.72 4.98
C ARG A 116 -1.66 -10.21 6.27
N PRO A 117 -2.63 -10.95 6.86
CA PRO A 117 -3.49 -10.46 7.93
C PRO A 117 -2.76 -9.93 9.18
N ASP A 118 -1.60 -10.52 9.54
CA ASP A 118 -0.80 -10.09 10.70
C ASP A 118 -0.01 -8.79 10.47
N GLN A 119 0.02 -8.28 9.24
CA GLN A 119 0.68 -7.03 8.85
C GLN A 119 -0.33 -5.96 8.42
N GLN A 120 -1.62 -6.22 8.51
CA GLN A 120 -2.67 -5.31 8.06
C GLN A 120 -3.51 -4.80 9.22
N GLY A 121 -3.91 -3.54 9.15
CA GLY A 121 -4.88 -2.93 10.05
C GLY A 121 -6.01 -2.27 9.27
N ILE A 122 -7.24 -2.40 9.74
CA ILE A 122 -8.42 -1.77 9.14
C ILE A 122 -8.95 -0.74 10.11
N VAL A 123 -9.13 0.49 9.62
CA VAL A 123 -9.69 1.60 10.40
C VAL A 123 -10.91 2.15 9.67
N VAL A 124 -12.03 2.23 10.35
CA VAL A 124 -13.26 2.83 9.81
C VAL A 124 -13.73 3.93 10.77
N VAL A 125 -13.91 5.14 10.24
CA VAL A 125 -14.32 6.32 11.03
C VAL A 125 -15.48 7.02 10.33
N GLY A 126 -16.53 7.34 11.08
CA GLY A 126 -17.67 8.09 10.53
C GLY A 126 -18.94 7.95 11.38
N ASP A 127 -20.06 8.41 10.85
CA ASP A 127 -21.39 8.23 11.43
C ASP A 127 -21.91 6.80 11.11
N ILE A 128 -21.44 5.84 11.89
CA ILE A 128 -21.66 4.41 11.68
C ILE A 128 -22.05 3.70 12.97
N ASP A 129 -22.73 2.58 12.83
CA ASP A 129 -22.94 1.61 13.91
C ASP A 129 -21.70 0.70 14.00
N VAL A 130 -20.91 0.89 15.06
CA VAL A 130 -19.61 0.21 15.24
C VAL A 130 -19.75 -1.30 15.26
N ASP A 131 -20.75 -1.84 15.97
CA ASP A 131 -20.94 -3.29 16.10
C ASP A 131 -21.28 -3.93 14.74
N LYS A 132 -22.11 -3.24 13.95
CA LYS A 132 -22.44 -3.71 12.60
C LYS A 132 -21.24 -3.68 11.66
N ILE A 133 -20.43 -2.61 11.71
CA ILE A 133 -19.25 -2.51 10.86
C ILE A 133 -18.21 -3.55 11.28
N GLU A 134 -17.97 -3.75 12.56
CA GLU A 134 -17.07 -4.79 13.07
C GLU A 134 -17.50 -6.19 12.59
N ALA A 135 -18.80 -6.50 12.68
CA ALA A 135 -19.33 -7.77 12.18
C ALA A 135 -19.13 -7.96 10.67
N LYS A 136 -19.30 -6.88 9.88
CA LYS A 136 -19.02 -6.90 8.43
C LYS A 136 -17.54 -7.11 8.12
N ILE A 137 -16.64 -6.39 8.81
CA ILE A 137 -15.20 -6.57 8.67
C ILE A 137 -14.82 -8.02 8.98
N LYS A 138 -15.25 -8.55 10.12
CA LYS A 138 -14.99 -9.96 10.48
C LYS A 138 -15.48 -10.92 9.40
N LYS A 139 -16.68 -10.72 8.87
CA LYS A 139 -17.22 -11.57 7.82
C LYS A 139 -16.43 -11.55 6.53
N ILE A 140 -15.93 -10.38 6.11
CA ILE A 140 -15.27 -10.19 4.81
C ILE A 140 -13.79 -10.58 4.90
N PHE A 141 -13.08 -10.19 5.97
CA PHE A 141 -11.64 -10.35 6.07
C PHE A 141 -11.16 -11.62 6.79
N SER A 142 -11.99 -12.25 7.65
CA SER A 142 -11.59 -13.50 8.34
C SER A 142 -11.28 -14.68 7.41
N PRO A 143 -11.80 -14.79 6.17
CA PRO A 143 -11.40 -15.83 5.24
C PRO A 143 -9.97 -15.72 4.73
N ILE A 144 -9.34 -14.53 4.78
CA ILE A 144 -7.96 -14.32 4.34
C ILE A 144 -7.03 -15.18 5.20
N LYS A 145 -6.21 -15.98 4.56
CA LYS A 145 -5.35 -16.96 5.23
C LYS A 145 -3.94 -16.42 5.42
N MET A 146 -3.36 -16.78 6.54
CA MET A 146 -1.92 -16.62 6.73
C MET A 146 -1.14 -17.61 5.85
N PRO A 147 0.01 -17.19 5.26
CA PRO A 147 0.94 -18.12 4.65
C PRO A 147 1.37 -19.21 5.64
N GLU A 148 1.65 -20.43 5.16
CA GLU A 148 2.12 -21.53 6.01
C GLU A 148 3.43 -21.20 6.72
N THR A 149 4.32 -20.49 6.02
CA THR A 149 5.62 -20.04 6.55
C THR A 149 5.76 -18.53 6.35
N PRO A 150 5.15 -17.71 7.23
CA PRO A 150 5.20 -16.27 7.08
C PRO A 150 6.63 -15.74 7.26
N ALA A 151 7.05 -14.84 6.39
CA ALA A 151 8.34 -14.19 6.51
C ALA A 151 8.39 -13.36 7.81
N GLU A 152 9.48 -13.46 8.56
CA GLU A 152 9.70 -12.61 9.73
C GLU A 152 9.89 -11.16 9.31
N ARG A 153 9.29 -10.24 10.08
CA ARG A 153 9.52 -8.81 9.92
C ARG A 153 10.81 -8.42 10.63
N GLU A 154 11.76 -7.93 9.86
CA GLU A 154 12.99 -7.36 10.42
C GLU A 154 12.74 -5.92 10.90
N TYR A 155 13.11 -5.65 12.15
CA TYR A 155 13.13 -4.29 12.69
C TYR A 155 14.56 -3.76 12.65
N PHE A 156 14.76 -2.69 11.87
CA PHE A 156 16.09 -2.11 11.74
C PHE A 156 16.36 -1.15 12.90
N GLN A 157 17.56 -1.25 13.44
CA GLN A 157 18.05 -0.25 14.39
C GLN A 157 18.26 1.07 13.64
N VAL A 158 17.70 2.13 14.18
CA VAL A 158 17.92 3.50 13.72
C VAL A 158 18.85 4.14 14.76
N PRO A 159 20.00 4.68 14.35
CA PRO A 159 20.94 5.31 15.27
C PRO A 159 20.39 6.58 15.93
#